data_b489bb7be2fc9532f099203b87209f44
#
_entry.id   b489bb7be2fc9532f099203b87209f44
#
_cell.length_a   1.000
_cell.length_b   1.000
_cell.length_c   1.000
_cell.angle_alpha   90.00
_cell.angle_beta   90.00
_cell.angle_gamma   90.00
#
_symmetry.space_group_name_H-M   'P 1'
#
loop_
_entity.id
_entity.type
_entity.pdbx_description
1 polymer ?
#
loop_
_entity_poly.entity_id
_entity_poly.type
_entity_poly.pdbx_seq_one_letter_code
_entity_poly.pdbx_strand_id
1 'polypeptide(L)'
;MNWTNAINDFNDYLKIERGFSVNSISSYKEDITKFKKFINYTKNPLEVNSDDIKGFLHDISKELNSTSQSRVISGLRSFFEFLIFEKYIKDNPLKLIESPKTSRKLPDVLSLEEIDLLISKIDLSIEQGERNLAIIELLYGCGIRVSELVDLKISDLFFEENFIKVTGKGNKQRLIPIGNITKQNINNYLLNSRNKIKVINTFKDHVFLNRRGKNLTRAMIFTIIKKLAKKANFNKSISPHTFRHSFATHLLENGADLRTIQQLLGHESITTTEIYMHLDNKYLSEALNKFHPRA
;
A
#
# COMPACT_ATOMS: atom_id res chain seq x y z
N MET A 1 -6.40 -2.88 -36.28
CA MET A 1 -6.80 -2.48 -34.89
C MET A 1 -6.05 -1.23 -34.52
N ASN A 2 -6.73 -0.21 -33.99
CA ASN A 2 -6.04 0.99 -33.52
C ASN A 2 -5.67 0.88 -32.02
N TRP A 3 -4.73 1.70 -31.56
CA TRP A 3 -4.25 1.69 -30.16
C TRP A 3 -5.35 1.92 -29.13
N THR A 4 -6.33 2.77 -29.45
CA THR A 4 -7.40 3.11 -28.49
C THR A 4 -8.29 1.90 -28.24
N ASN A 5 -8.69 1.21 -29.30
CA ASN A 5 -9.50 -0.01 -29.17
C ASN A 5 -8.70 -1.11 -28.45
N ALA A 6 -7.44 -1.36 -28.88
CA ALA A 6 -6.60 -2.38 -28.25
C ALA A 6 -6.41 -2.15 -26.73
N ILE A 7 -6.22 -0.89 -26.32
CA ILE A 7 -6.08 -0.54 -24.88
C ILE A 7 -7.40 -0.74 -24.13
N ASN A 8 -8.54 -0.39 -24.73
CA ASN A 8 -9.84 -0.55 -24.10
C ASN A 8 -10.18 -2.03 -23.94
N ASP A 9 -10.00 -2.85 -24.99
CA ASP A 9 -10.25 -4.28 -24.95
C ASP A 9 -9.34 -4.96 -23.93
N PHE A 10 -8.06 -4.56 -23.86
CA PHE A 10 -7.15 -5.04 -22.83
C PHE A 10 -7.58 -4.65 -21.39
N ASN A 11 -8.07 -3.43 -21.19
CA ASN A 11 -8.58 -3.03 -19.89
C ASN A 11 -9.78 -3.88 -19.47
N ASP A 12 -10.69 -4.16 -20.38
CA ASP A 12 -11.86 -5.00 -20.14
C ASP A 12 -11.45 -6.45 -19.86
N TYR A 13 -10.51 -7.01 -20.61
CA TYR A 13 -9.90 -8.31 -20.33
C TYR A 13 -9.30 -8.38 -18.93
N LEU A 14 -8.48 -7.39 -18.55
CA LEU A 14 -7.88 -7.36 -17.21
C LEU A 14 -8.91 -7.27 -16.10
N LYS A 15 -9.99 -6.52 -16.32
CA LYS A 15 -11.07 -6.32 -15.35
C LYS A 15 -11.95 -7.56 -15.21
N ILE A 16 -12.44 -8.09 -16.32
CA ILE A 16 -13.49 -9.11 -16.37
C ILE A 16 -12.89 -10.51 -16.21
N GLU A 17 -11.86 -10.84 -17.00
CA GLU A 17 -11.32 -12.20 -17.02
C GLU A 17 -10.20 -12.41 -15.99
N ARG A 18 -9.37 -11.39 -15.76
CA ARG A 18 -8.24 -11.50 -14.85
C ARG A 18 -8.51 -10.95 -13.44
N GLY A 19 -9.64 -10.30 -13.21
CA GLY A 19 -10.02 -9.75 -11.90
C GLY A 19 -9.03 -8.72 -11.32
N PHE A 20 -8.33 -7.97 -12.18
CA PHE A 20 -7.33 -7.01 -11.73
C PHE A 20 -7.98 -5.79 -11.06
N SER A 21 -7.29 -5.23 -10.05
CA SER A 21 -7.74 -4.00 -9.40
C SER A 21 -7.69 -2.81 -10.36
N VAL A 22 -8.57 -1.82 -10.14
CA VAL A 22 -8.60 -0.56 -10.91
C VAL A 22 -7.22 0.11 -10.97
N ASN A 23 -6.47 0.11 -9.86
CA ASN A 23 -5.13 0.68 -9.79
C ASN A 23 -4.13 -0.08 -10.68
N SER A 24 -4.20 -1.42 -10.73
CA SER A 24 -3.35 -2.24 -11.59
C SER A 24 -3.64 -1.98 -13.07
N ILE A 25 -4.93 -1.94 -13.42
CA ILE A 25 -5.39 -1.64 -14.79
C ILE A 25 -4.91 -0.24 -15.22
N SER A 26 -5.09 0.76 -14.35
CA SER A 26 -4.64 2.14 -14.62
C SER A 26 -3.12 2.20 -14.85
N SER A 27 -2.33 1.46 -14.05
CA SER A 27 -0.87 1.42 -14.20
C SER A 27 -0.46 0.79 -15.54
N TYR A 28 -1.08 -0.32 -15.92
CA TYR A 28 -0.80 -0.97 -17.22
C TYR A 28 -1.22 -0.10 -18.39
N LYS A 29 -2.40 0.53 -18.32
CA LYS A 29 -2.86 1.51 -19.31
C LYS A 29 -1.86 2.65 -19.49
N GLU A 30 -1.33 3.17 -18.39
CA GLU A 30 -0.34 4.25 -18.42
C GLU A 30 0.96 3.81 -19.10
N ASP A 31 1.44 2.59 -18.80
CA ASP A 31 2.65 2.04 -19.42
C ASP A 31 2.50 1.86 -20.92
N ILE A 32 1.37 1.30 -21.38
CA ILE A 32 1.08 1.14 -22.81
C ILE A 32 0.92 2.50 -23.49
N THR A 33 0.32 3.47 -22.80
CA THR A 33 0.15 4.83 -23.34
C THR A 33 1.49 5.54 -23.53
N LYS A 34 2.46 5.33 -22.61
CA LYS A 34 3.85 5.82 -22.76
C LYS A 34 4.51 5.22 -23.99
N PHE A 35 4.39 3.91 -24.17
CA PHE A 35 4.92 3.24 -25.35
C PHE A 35 4.27 3.73 -26.64
N LYS A 36 2.93 3.87 -26.69
CA LYS A 36 2.19 4.44 -27.83
C LYS A 36 2.70 5.83 -28.21
N LYS A 37 3.01 6.68 -27.22
CA LYS A 37 3.56 8.02 -27.44
C LYS A 37 4.98 7.96 -28.02
N PHE A 38 5.81 7.05 -27.53
CA PHE A 38 7.18 6.87 -28.02
C PHE A 38 7.21 6.52 -29.51
N ILE A 39 6.38 5.60 -29.99
CA ILE A 39 6.32 5.24 -31.40
C ILE A 39 5.58 6.29 -32.26
N ASN A 40 5.25 7.47 -31.72
CA ASN A 40 4.62 8.60 -32.44
C ASN A 40 3.41 8.23 -33.29
N TYR A 41 2.66 7.20 -32.91
CA TYR A 41 1.49 6.67 -33.66
C TYR A 41 1.81 6.17 -35.07
N THR A 42 3.08 5.98 -35.42
CA THR A 42 3.51 5.57 -36.78
C THR A 42 3.17 4.12 -37.11
N LYS A 43 3.01 3.28 -36.07
CA LYS A 43 2.66 1.86 -36.20
C LYS A 43 1.39 1.57 -35.42
N ASN A 44 0.58 0.63 -35.91
CA ASN A 44 -0.52 0.08 -35.12
C ASN A 44 0.02 -0.99 -34.12
N PRO A 45 -0.76 -1.38 -33.08
CA PRO A 45 -0.28 -2.32 -32.06
C PRO A 45 0.11 -3.69 -32.63
N LEU A 46 -0.40 -4.09 -33.79
CA LEU A 46 -0.12 -5.40 -34.42
C LEU A 46 1.18 -5.41 -35.24
N GLU A 47 1.73 -4.25 -35.55
CA GLU A 47 2.96 -4.07 -36.36
C GLU A 47 4.21 -3.84 -35.49
N VAL A 48 4.04 -3.78 -34.17
CA VAL A 48 5.14 -3.57 -33.22
C VAL A 48 6.06 -4.78 -33.23
N ASN A 49 7.36 -4.53 -33.37
CA ASN A 49 8.40 -5.55 -33.32
C ASN A 49 9.33 -5.38 -32.12
N SER A 50 10.27 -6.32 -31.98
CA SER A 50 11.23 -6.32 -30.85
C SER A 50 12.14 -5.09 -30.83
N ASP A 51 12.47 -4.51 -31.99
CA ASP A 51 13.38 -3.35 -32.04
C ASP A 51 12.66 -2.07 -31.62
N ASP A 52 11.37 -1.92 -31.89
CA ASP A 52 10.54 -0.84 -31.34
C ASP A 52 10.53 -0.87 -29.80
N ILE A 53 10.39 -2.08 -29.23
CA ILE A 53 10.44 -2.25 -27.77
C ILE A 53 11.83 -1.92 -27.22
N LYS A 54 12.90 -2.41 -27.85
CA LYS A 54 14.28 -2.11 -27.39
C LYS A 54 14.56 -0.62 -27.43
N GLY A 55 14.15 0.07 -28.51
CA GLY A 55 14.27 1.53 -28.63
C GLY A 55 13.57 2.26 -27.48
N PHE A 56 12.33 1.87 -27.18
CA PHE A 56 11.57 2.42 -26.07
C PHE A 56 12.24 2.15 -24.71
N LEU A 57 12.69 0.91 -24.48
CA LEU A 57 13.35 0.56 -23.21
C LEU A 57 14.68 1.32 -23.04
N HIS A 58 15.41 1.53 -24.12
CA HIS A 58 16.61 2.37 -24.07
C HIS A 58 16.27 3.82 -23.70
N ASP A 59 15.19 4.36 -24.23
CA ASP A 59 14.77 5.73 -23.92
C ASP A 59 14.34 5.89 -22.47
N ILE A 60 13.44 5.04 -21.96
CA ILE A 60 12.99 5.10 -20.57
C ILE A 60 14.08 4.74 -19.56
N SER A 61 15.16 4.06 -19.96
CA SER A 61 16.29 3.73 -19.09
C SER A 61 17.05 4.98 -18.61
N LYS A 62 16.95 6.09 -19.33
CA LYS A 62 17.55 7.38 -18.97
C LYS A 62 16.81 8.07 -17.82
N GLU A 63 15.52 7.76 -17.64
CA GLU A 63 14.66 8.44 -16.68
C GLU A 63 14.19 7.53 -15.53
N LEU A 64 14.04 6.24 -15.81
CA LEU A 64 13.46 5.29 -14.85
C LEU A 64 14.52 4.38 -14.23
N ASN A 65 14.38 4.13 -12.92
CA ASN A 65 15.19 3.11 -12.24
C ASN A 65 14.79 1.68 -12.69
N SER A 66 15.64 0.69 -12.43
CA SER A 66 15.48 -0.71 -12.85
C SER A 66 14.14 -1.32 -12.41
N THR A 67 13.65 -1.00 -11.21
CA THR A 67 12.36 -1.49 -10.70
C THR A 67 11.18 -0.95 -11.52
N SER A 68 11.22 0.34 -11.86
CA SER A 68 10.20 0.98 -12.69
C SER A 68 10.23 0.46 -14.12
N GLN A 69 11.43 0.25 -14.67
CA GLN A 69 11.59 -0.38 -15.99
C GLN A 69 11.01 -1.80 -16.02
N SER A 70 11.31 -2.64 -15.00
CA SER A 70 10.76 -4.00 -14.89
C SER A 70 9.23 -3.99 -14.83
N ARG A 71 8.63 -3.01 -14.14
CA ARG A 71 7.18 -2.85 -14.09
C ARG A 71 6.60 -2.53 -15.49
N VAL A 72 7.23 -1.58 -16.21
CA VAL A 72 6.81 -1.22 -17.58
C VAL A 72 6.91 -2.42 -18.52
N ILE A 73 8.01 -3.17 -18.47
CA ILE A 73 8.20 -4.40 -19.26
C ILE A 73 7.09 -5.40 -18.96
N SER A 74 6.74 -5.59 -17.69
CA SER A 74 5.65 -6.49 -17.29
C SER A 74 4.30 -6.04 -17.84
N GLY A 75 4.01 -4.73 -17.81
CA GLY A 75 2.79 -4.15 -18.38
C GLY A 75 2.69 -4.38 -19.90
N LEU A 76 3.77 -4.08 -20.62
CA LEU A 76 3.82 -4.31 -22.07
C LEU A 76 3.74 -5.80 -22.41
N ARG A 77 4.45 -6.66 -21.67
CA ARG A 77 4.40 -8.12 -21.89
C ARG A 77 2.97 -8.65 -21.73
N SER A 78 2.27 -8.22 -20.68
CA SER A 78 0.87 -8.61 -20.46
C SER A 78 -0.06 -8.12 -21.57
N PHE A 79 0.18 -6.94 -22.13
CA PHE A 79 -0.60 -6.42 -23.25
C PHE A 79 -0.38 -7.24 -24.54
N PHE A 80 0.86 -7.56 -24.89
CA PHE A 80 1.13 -8.36 -26.07
C PHE A 80 0.71 -9.84 -25.89
N GLU A 81 0.76 -10.38 -24.68
CA GLU A 81 0.17 -11.69 -24.36
C GLU A 81 -1.36 -11.70 -24.56
N PHE A 82 -2.04 -10.61 -24.19
CA PHE A 82 -3.46 -10.44 -24.49
C PHE A 82 -3.71 -10.44 -26.02
N LEU A 83 -2.90 -9.72 -26.81
CA LEU A 83 -3.06 -9.71 -28.26
C LEU A 83 -2.83 -11.10 -28.89
N ILE A 84 -1.97 -11.95 -28.32
CA ILE A 84 -1.81 -13.35 -28.72
C ILE A 84 -3.03 -14.17 -28.32
N PHE A 85 -3.53 -13.99 -27.09
CA PHE A 85 -4.72 -14.68 -26.59
C PHE A 85 -5.93 -14.44 -27.49
N GLU A 86 -6.14 -13.20 -27.92
CA GLU A 86 -7.17 -12.80 -28.89
C GLU A 86 -6.84 -13.16 -30.34
N LYS A 87 -5.69 -13.83 -30.60
CA LYS A 87 -5.23 -14.25 -31.95
C LYS A 87 -4.98 -13.07 -32.91
N TYR A 88 -4.74 -11.87 -32.40
CA TYR A 88 -4.40 -10.72 -33.24
C TYR A 88 -2.94 -10.76 -33.75
N ILE A 89 -2.04 -11.33 -32.95
CA ILE A 89 -0.63 -11.54 -33.32
C ILE A 89 -0.21 -12.98 -32.98
N LYS A 90 0.87 -13.45 -33.62
CA LYS A 90 1.38 -14.82 -33.40
C LYS A 90 2.44 -14.91 -32.31
N ASP A 91 3.29 -13.90 -32.18
CA ASP A 91 4.43 -13.89 -31.27
C ASP A 91 4.47 -12.61 -30.43
N ASN A 92 4.96 -12.73 -29.20
CA ASN A 92 5.15 -11.60 -28.32
C ASN A 92 6.48 -10.88 -28.64
N PRO A 93 6.48 -9.60 -29.04
CA PRO A 93 7.71 -8.86 -29.33
C PRO A 93 8.65 -8.72 -28.11
N LEU A 94 8.14 -9.00 -26.89
CA LEU A 94 8.96 -9.01 -25.66
C LEU A 94 9.46 -10.40 -25.27
N LYS A 95 9.28 -11.45 -26.10
CA LYS A 95 9.62 -12.83 -25.76
C LYS A 95 11.09 -13.00 -25.32
N LEU A 96 12.01 -12.33 -26.00
CA LEU A 96 13.46 -12.38 -25.75
C LEU A 96 13.98 -11.20 -24.91
N ILE A 97 13.11 -10.31 -24.43
CA ILE A 97 13.50 -9.15 -23.64
C ILE A 97 13.53 -9.52 -22.18
N GLU A 98 14.72 -9.48 -21.59
CA GLU A 98 14.90 -9.68 -20.16
C GLU A 98 14.60 -8.41 -19.36
N SER A 99 14.01 -8.58 -18.19
CA SER A 99 13.86 -7.47 -17.24
C SER A 99 15.20 -7.14 -16.60
N PRO A 100 15.52 -5.85 -16.39
CA PRO A 100 16.76 -5.48 -15.73
C PRO A 100 16.84 -6.11 -14.34
N LYS A 101 18.03 -6.58 -13.97
CA LYS A 101 18.28 -7.13 -12.63
C LYS A 101 18.06 -6.03 -11.60
N THR A 102 17.10 -6.26 -10.71
CA THR A 102 16.84 -5.37 -9.57
C THR A 102 17.64 -5.85 -8.37
N SER A 103 18.54 -5.03 -7.84
CA SER A 103 19.14 -5.33 -6.55
C SER A 103 18.04 -5.25 -5.48
N ARG A 104 17.79 -6.34 -4.78
CA ARG A 104 16.93 -6.33 -3.58
C ARG A 104 17.70 -5.63 -2.48
N LYS A 105 17.49 -4.32 -2.32
CA LYS A 105 17.89 -3.66 -1.07
C LYS A 105 17.06 -4.29 0.05
N LEU A 106 17.71 -4.72 1.10
CA LEU A 106 17.01 -5.07 2.33
C LEU A 106 16.19 -3.86 2.76
N PRO A 107 14.90 -4.03 3.04
CA PRO A 107 14.07 -2.91 3.45
C PRO A 107 14.59 -2.35 4.79
N ASP A 108 14.56 -1.03 4.92
CA ASP A 108 14.93 -0.35 6.16
C ASP A 108 13.96 -0.77 7.29
N VAL A 109 14.53 -1.17 8.43
CA VAL A 109 13.80 -1.43 9.68
C VAL A 109 14.11 -0.28 10.64
N LEU A 110 13.11 0.18 11.37
CA LEU A 110 13.26 1.13 12.48
C LEU A 110 13.43 0.35 13.76
N SER A 111 14.44 0.69 14.57
CA SER A 111 14.52 0.18 15.94
C SER A 111 13.45 0.83 16.84
N LEU A 112 13.27 0.32 18.06
CA LEU A 112 12.34 0.91 19.03
C LEU A 112 12.74 2.34 19.37
N GLU A 113 14.03 2.59 19.61
CA GLU A 113 14.58 3.91 19.91
C GLU A 113 14.34 4.90 18.76
N GLU A 114 14.44 4.42 17.52
CA GLU A 114 14.15 5.25 16.35
C GLU A 114 12.66 5.59 16.22
N ILE A 115 11.78 4.67 16.57
CA ILE A 115 10.34 4.92 16.61
C ILE A 115 10.00 5.92 17.71
N ASP A 116 10.59 5.75 18.90
CA ASP A 116 10.41 6.68 20.02
C ASP A 116 10.97 8.07 19.69
N LEU A 117 12.11 8.12 19.00
CA LEU A 117 12.67 9.38 18.50
C LEU A 117 11.73 10.08 17.51
N LEU A 118 11.14 9.34 16.55
CA LEU A 118 10.15 9.92 15.63
C LEU A 118 8.94 10.48 16.37
N ILE A 119 8.43 9.75 17.36
CA ILE A 119 7.28 10.15 18.18
C ILE A 119 7.63 11.40 18.99
N SER A 120 8.80 11.47 19.59
CA SER A 120 9.25 12.64 20.38
C SER A 120 9.35 13.94 19.54
N LYS A 121 9.47 13.84 18.21
CA LYS A 121 9.48 15.01 17.32
C LYS A 121 8.09 15.49 16.92
N ILE A 122 7.03 14.83 17.42
CA ILE A 122 5.66 15.27 17.20
C ILE A 122 5.32 16.35 18.22
N ASP A 123 5.03 17.53 17.72
CA ASP A 123 4.60 18.65 18.55
C ASP A 123 3.10 18.49 18.87
N LEU A 124 2.79 18.17 20.11
CA LEU A 124 1.42 17.96 20.59
C LEU A 124 0.69 19.29 20.85
N SER A 125 1.38 20.42 20.87
CA SER A 125 0.76 21.73 21.05
C SER A 125 0.00 22.22 19.82
N ILE A 126 0.30 21.66 18.64
CA ILE A 126 -0.38 22.01 17.41
C ILE A 126 -1.62 21.13 17.17
N GLU A 127 -2.62 21.69 16.52
CA GLU A 127 -3.91 21.01 16.21
C GLU A 127 -3.77 19.63 15.57
N GLN A 128 -2.68 19.36 14.86
CA GLN A 128 -2.45 18.08 14.19
C GLN A 128 -1.54 17.13 14.98
N GLY A 129 -1.07 17.54 16.14
CA GLY A 129 -0.11 16.77 16.94
C GLY A 129 -0.67 15.40 17.34
N GLU A 130 -1.80 15.38 18.04
CA GLU A 130 -2.46 14.14 18.47
C GLU A 130 -2.84 13.23 17.31
N ARG A 131 -3.33 13.83 16.20
CA ARG A 131 -3.61 13.06 14.97
C ARG A 131 -2.36 12.38 14.42
N ASN A 132 -1.26 13.12 14.31
CA ASN A 132 -0.02 12.59 13.76
C ASN A 132 0.56 11.51 14.68
N LEU A 133 0.43 11.67 16.01
CA LEU A 133 0.81 10.64 16.98
C LEU A 133 -0.03 9.36 16.79
N ALA A 134 -1.36 9.49 16.76
CA ALA A 134 -2.25 8.35 16.54
C ALA A 134 -1.98 7.64 15.19
N ILE A 135 -1.59 8.38 14.13
CA ILE A 135 -1.21 7.80 12.83
C ILE A 135 0.06 6.95 12.97
N ILE A 136 1.12 7.47 13.61
CA ILE A 136 2.39 6.74 13.76
C ILE A 136 2.19 5.49 14.61
N GLU A 137 1.49 5.64 15.75
CA GLU A 137 1.17 4.52 16.64
C GLU A 137 0.34 3.43 15.93
N LEU A 138 -0.64 3.81 15.12
CA LEU A 138 -1.45 2.84 14.40
C LEU A 138 -0.67 2.14 13.27
N LEU A 139 0.19 2.86 12.54
CA LEU A 139 1.05 2.26 11.52
C LEU A 139 2.01 1.23 12.11
N TYR A 140 2.59 1.54 13.26
CA TYR A 140 3.54 0.65 13.91
C TYR A 140 2.82 -0.39 14.79
N GLY A 141 1.90 0.00 15.65
CA GLY A 141 1.25 -0.89 16.63
C GLY A 141 0.31 -1.94 16.00
N CYS A 142 -0.19 -1.70 14.78
CA CYS A 142 -1.08 -2.63 14.08
C CYS A 142 -0.52 -3.08 12.72
N GLY A 143 0.59 -2.54 12.26
CA GLY A 143 1.21 -2.91 11.00
C GLY A 143 0.31 -2.73 9.76
N ILE A 144 -0.69 -1.83 9.80
CA ILE A 144 -1.68 -1.65 8.73
C ILE A 144 -1.09 -0.99 7.48
N ARG A 145 -1.73 -1.19 6.33
CA ARG A 145 -1.36 -0.51 5.09
C ARG A 145 -1.82 0.94 5.12
N VAL A 146 -1.08 1.83 4.44
CA VAL A 146 -1.46 3.26 4.37
C VAL A 146 -2.85 3.49 3.76
N SER A 147 -3.29 2.65 2.83
CA SER A 147 -4.66 2.70 2.30
C SER A 147 -5.70 2.34 3.36
N GLU A 148 -5.44 1.31 4.17
CA GLU A 148 -6.31 0.89 5.27
C GLU A 148 -6.41 1.99 6.34
N LEU A 149 -5.29 2.68 6.63
CA LEU A 149 -5.27 3.79 7.58
C LEU A 149 -6.13 4.98 7.13
N VAL A 150 -6.01 5.41 5.86
CA VAL A 150 -6.76 6.59 5.38
C VAL A 150 -8.25 6.32 5.22
N ASP A 151 -8.64 5.07 5.00
CA ASP A 151 -10.02 4.63 4.82
C ASP A 151 -10.66 4.12 6.13
N LEU A 152 -9.91 4.08 7.26
CA LEU A 152 -10.40 3.60 8.55
C LEU A 152 -11.53 4.48 9.06
N LYS A 153 -12.62 3.84 9.50
CA LYS A 153 -13.83 4.48 9.99
C LYS A 153 -13.96 4.39 11.50
N ILE A 154 -14.69 5.31 12.09
CA ILE A 154 -15.03 5.27 13.52
C ILE A 154 -15.85 4.03 13.83
N SER A 155 -16.79 3.67 12.94
CA SER A 155 -17.60 2.45 13.02
C SER A 155 -16.80 1.14 12.88
N ASP A 156 -15.52 1.21 12.53
CA ASP A 156 -14.61 0.07 12.46
C ASP A 156 -13.71 -0.09 13.71
N LEU A 157 -13.91 0.75 14.73
CA LEU A 157 -13.15 0.72 15.98
C LEU A 157 -13.94 -0.07 17.06
N PHE A 158 -13.51 -1.29 17.33
CA PHE A 158 -14.10 -2.17 18.35
C PHE A 158 -13.18 -2.18 19.58
N PHE A 159 -13.15 -1.06 20.30
CA PHE A 159 -12.19 -0.84 21.39
C PHE A 159 -12.49 -1.63 22.66
N GLU A 160 -13.75 -2.00 22.87
CA GLU A 160 -14.13 -2.87 24.00
C GLU A 160 -13.56 -4.27 23.82
N GLU A 161 -13.54 -4.76 22.56
CA GLU A 161 -12.99 -6.05 22.18
C GLU A 161 -11.49 -6.01 21.86
N ASN A 162 -10.87 -4.82 21.89
CA ASN A 162 -9.47 -4.58 21.49
C ASN A 162 -9.15 -4.94 20.04
N PHE A 163 -10.04 -4.64 19.11
CA PHE A 163 -9.86 -4.86 17.68
C PHE A 163 -10.23 -3.63 16.85
N ILE A 164 -9.63 -3.54 15.67
CA ILE A 164 -10.06 -2.66 14.59
C ILE A 164 -10.36 -3.50 13.36
N LYS A 165 -11.36 -3.10 12.58
CA LYS A 165 -11.70 -3.70 11.30
C LYS A 165 -11.07 -2.88 10.18
N VAL A 166 -10.34 -3.52 9.28
CA VAL A 166 -9.76 -2.87 8.10
C VAL A 166 -10.21 -3.53 6.83
N THR A 167 -10.39 -2.73 5.78
CA THR A 167 -10.77 -3.20 4.44
C THR A 167 -9.54 -3.15 3.54
N GLY A 168 -9.08 -4.31 3.06
CA GLY A 168 -7.92 -4.48 2.21
C GLY A 168 -8.24 -4.53 0.71
N LYS A 169 -7.30 -5.05 -0.07
CA LYS A 169 -7.45 -5.24 -1.51
C LYS A 169 -8.64 -6.17 -1.82
N GLY A 170 -9.43 -5.81 -2.84
CA GLY A 170 -10.60 -6.60 -3.23
C GLY A 170 -11.78 -6.51 -2.25
N ASN A 171 -11.83 -5.44 -1.44
CA ASN A 171 -12.88 -5.23 -0.42
C ASN A 171 -12.93 -6.33 0.68
N LYS A 172 -11.84 -7.10 0.83
CA LYS A 172 -11.74 -8.11 1.89
C LYS A 172 -11.53 -7.42 3.24
N GLN A 173 -12.35 -7.77 4.21
CA GLN A 173 -12.27 -7.24 5.57
C GLN A 173 -11.51 -8.21 6.48
N ARG A 174 -10.78 -7.66 7.46
CA ARG A 174 -10.16 -8.43 8.53
C ARG A 174 -10.15 -7.65 9.82
N LEU A 175 -10.17 -8.35 10.94
CA LEU A 175 -9.94 -7.78 12.27
C LEU A 175 -8.45 -7.80 12.58
N ILE A 176 -7.97 -6.73 13.18
CA ILE A 176 -6.58 -6.59 13.66
C ILE A 176 -6.65 -6.23 15.14
N PRO A 177 -5.95 -6.98 16.01
CA PRO A 177 -5.86 -6.61 17.40
C PRO A 177 -5.15 -5.26 17.58
N ILE A 178 -5.55 -4.48 18.57
CA ILE A 178 -5.00 -3.18 18.88
C ILE A 178 -4.50 -3.15 20.33
N GLY A 179 -3.24 -2.73 20.51
CA GLY A 179 -2.64 -2.55 21.83
C GLY A 179 -3.17 -1.30 22.55
N ASN A 180 -3.02 -1.29 23.86
CA ASN A 180 -3.55 -0.22 24.72
C ASN A 180 -2.98 1.17 24.39
N ILE A 181 -1.69 1.27 24.08
CA ILE A 181 -1.03 2.53 23.73
C ILE A 181 -1.66 3.13 22.45
N THR A 182 -1.85 2.32 21.42
CA THR A 182 -2.44 2.75 20.16
C THR A 182 -3.90 3.16 20.34
N LYS A 183 -4.69 2.38 21.09
CA LYS A 183 -6.09 2.66 21.45
C LYS A 183 -6.20 4.00 22.16
N GLN A 184 -5.37 4.25 23.17
CA GLN A 184 -5.37 5.50 23.94
C GLN A 184 -5.05 6.71 23.05
N ASN A 185 -4.06 6.62 22.18
CA ASN A 185 -3.69 7.72 21.29
C ASN A 185 -4.77 8.03 20.26
N ILE A 186 -5.48 7.02 19.74
CA ILE A 186 -6.62 7.25 18.85
C ILE A 186 -7.75 7.93 19.63
N ASN A 187 -8.09 7.47 20.85
CA ASN A 187 -9.12 8.07 21.68
C ASN A 187 -8.80 9.54 22.00
N ASN A 188 -7.57 9.85 22.40
CA ASN A 188 -7.14 11.23 22.67
C ASN A 188 -7.36 12.12 21.45
N TYR A 189 -6.95 11.67 20.27
CA TYR A 189 -7.19 12.39 19.03
C TYR A 189 -8.69 12.59 18.74
N LEU A 190 -9.51 11.54 18.88
CA LEU A 190 -10.95 11.61 18.63
C LEU A 190 -11.63 12.62 19.55
N LEU A 191 -11.31 12.61 20.85
CA LEU A 191 -11.95 13.42 21.87
C LEU A 191 -11.46 14.87 21.87
N ASN A 192 -10.16 15.12 21.72
CA ASN A 192 -9.57 16.43 21.91
C ASN A 192 -9.44 17.24 20.61
N SER A 193 -8.86 16.63 19.59
CA SER A 193 -8.49 17.36 18.35
C SER A 193 -9.52 17.20 17.24
N ARG A 194 -10.01 15.98 17.01
CA ARG A 194 -10.95 15.71 15.93
C ARG A 194 -12.29 16.40 16.11
N ASN A 195 -12.77 16.49 17.35
CA ASN A 195 -14.04 17.17 17.67
C ASN A 195 -14.04 18.66 17.32
N LYS A 196 -12.88 19.31 17.25
CA LYS A 196 -12.74 20.74 16.90
C LYS A 196 -12.80 20.98 15.39
N ILE A 197 -12.74 19.92 14.57
CA ILE A 197 -12.72 20.04 13.11
C ILE A 197 -14.16 20.10 12.58
N LYS A 198 -14.45 21.12 11.75
CA LYS A 198 -15.71 21.16 11.00
C LYS A 198 -15.71 20.07 9.91
N VAL A 199 -16.31 18.92 10.23
CA VAL A 199 -16.29 17.73 9.38
C VAL A 199 -17.31 17.86 8.26
N ILE A 200 -16.91 17.53 7.02
CA ILE A 200 -17.83 17.44 5.88
C ILE A 200 -18.63 16.13 6.01
N ASN A 201 -19.94 16.19 5.76
CA ASN A 201 -20.88 15.08 6.01
C ASN A 201 -20.42 13.73 5.45
N THR A 202 -19.89 13.70 4.22
CA THR A 202 -19.38 12.49 3.57
C THR A 202 -18.23 11.82 4.34
N PHE A 203 -17.49 12.57 5.19
CA PHE A 203 -16.32 12.10 5.89
C PHE A 203 -16.52 11.95 7.40
N LYS A 204 -17.76 12.07 7.89
CA LYS A 204 -18.09 12.01 9.34
C LYS A 204 -17.58 10.73 10.01
N ASP A 205 -17.64 9.62 9.30
CA ASP A 205 -17.24 8.32 9.83
C ASP A 205 -15.73 8.03 9.68
N HIS A 206 -14.96 8.85 8.95
CA HIS A 206 -13.50 8.64 8.85
C HIS A 206 -12.80 9.05 10.15
N VAL A 207 -11.88 8.20 10.61
CA VAL A 207 -11.06 8.47 11.80
C VAL A 207 -10.17 9.67 11.56
N PHE A 208 -9.33 9.65 10.53
CA PHE A 208 -8.29 10.65 10.31
C PHE A 208 -8.71 11.71 9.29
N LEU A 209 -8.77 12.96 9.76
CA LEU A 209 -9.20 14.09 8.96
C LEU A 209 -8.06 15.11 8.72
N ASN A 210 -8.15 15.81 7.61
CA ASN A 210 -7.34 16.98 7.34
C ASN A 210 -8.01 18.26 7.92
N ARG A 211 -7.30 19.41 7.88
CA ARG A 211 -7.82 20.69 8.40
C ARG A 211 -9.13 21.17 7.74
N ARG A 212 -9.46 20.63 6.55
CA ARG A 212 -10.66 20.99 5.79
C ARG A 212 -11.83 20.03 6.06
N GLY A 213 -11.72 19.15 7.05
CA GLY A 213 -12.77 18.17 7.41
C GLY A 213 -12.99 17.05 6.39
N LYS A 214 -12.00 16.78 5.52
CA LYS A 214 -11.97 15.63 4.59
C LYS A 214 -11.01 14.58 5.12
N ASN A 215 -11.17 13.32 4.68
CA ASN A 215 -10.20 12.27 4.99
C ASN A 215 -8.78 12.64 4.50
N LEU A 216 -7.78 12.03 5.10
CA LEU A 216 -6.39 12.15 4.66
C LEU A 216 -6.18 11.34 3.38
N THR A 217 -5.25 11.80 2.55
CA THR A 217 -4.77 11.04 1.38
C THR A 217 -3.48 10.29 1.73
N ARG A 218 -3.17 9.22 0.99
CA ARG A 218 -1.89 8.50 1.13
C ARG A 218 -0.68 9.45 1.04
N ALA A 219 -0.71 10.38 0.08
CA ALA A 219 0.35 11.37 -0.11
C ALA A 219 0.56 12.27 1.13
N MET A 220 -0.54 12.63 1.83
CA MET A 220 -0.43 13.40 3.08
C MET A 220 0.24 12.60 4.18
N ILE A 221 -0.04 11.29 4.32
CA ILE A 221 0.63 10.42 5.29
C ILE A 221 2.14 10.35 5.00
N PHE A 222 2.52 10.13 3.73
CA PHE A 222 3.93 10.18 3.33
C PHE A 222 4.59 11.52 3.67
N THR A 223 3.89 12.63 3.47
CA THR A 223 4.41 13.97 3.81
C THR A 223 4.60 14.14 5.32
N ILE A 224 3.67 13.65 6.15
CA ILE A 224 3.78 13.68 7.61
C ILE A 224 5.03 12.90 8.06
N ILE A 225 5.18 11.67 7.61
CA ILE A 225 6.31 10.80 7.95
C ILE A 225 7.63 11.42 7.49
N LYS A 226 7.71 11.94 6.26
CA LYS A 226 8.91 12.58 5.71
C LYS A 226 9.32 13.81 6.53
N LYS A 227 8.36 14.62 6.97
CA LYS A 227 8.63 15.77 7.84
C LYS A 227 9.16 15.35 9.20
N LEU A 228 8.60 14.30 9.81
CA LEU A 228 9.07 13.76 11.08
C LEU A 228 10.47 13.16 10.97
N ALA A 229 10.73 12.38 9.93
CA ALA A 229 12.05 11.82 9.64
C ALA A 229 13.13 12.91 9.47
N LYS A 230 12.78 14.01 8.77
CA LYS A 230 13.66 15.18 8.64
C LYS A 230 13.91 15.85 10.00
N LYS A 231 12.90 16.04 10.84
CA LYS A 231 13.03 16.60 12.19
C LYS A 231 13.87 15.73 13.12
N ALA A 232 13.85 14.42 12.93
CA ALA A 232 14.64 13.45 13.67
C ALA A 232 16.04 13.22 13.07
N ASN A 233 16.41 13.93 12.00
CA ASN A 233 17.70 13.82 11.30
C ASN A 233 18.01 12.40 10.79
N PHE A 234 17.00 11.65 10.34
CA PHE A 234 17.24 10.35 9.75
C PHE A 234 17.84 10.45 8.34
N ASN A 235 18.91 9.68 8.10
CA ASN A 235 19.55 9.55 6.79
C ASN A 235 18.90 8.48 5.90
N LYS A 236 18.00 7.63 6.47
CA LYS A 236 17.28 6.58 5.76
C LYS A 236 15.91 7.04 5.29
N SER A 237 15.40 6.42 4.22
CA SER A 237 14.08 6.73 3.68
C SER A 237 13.00 6.02 4.49
N ILE A 238 12.19 6.78 5.25
CA ILE A 238 11.10 6.25 6.05
C ILE A 238 9.78 6.47 5.34
N SER A 239 8.97 5.41 5.28
CA SER A 239 7.67 5.37 4.64
C SER A 239 6.67 4.57 5.50
N PRO A 240 5.35 4.59 5.20
CA PRO A 240 4.40 3.71 5.87
C PRO A 240 4.76 2.22 5.78
N HIS A 241 5.39 1.79 4.69
CA HIS A 241 5.88 0.42 4.54
C HIS A 241 7.02 0.08 5.51
N THR A 242 7.86 1.06 5.84
CA THR A 242 8.94 0.88 6.83
C THR A 242 8.36 0.54 8.20
N PHE A 243 7.31 1.23 8.67
CA PHE A 243 6.64 0.91 9.94
C PHE A 243 6.05 -0.50 9.95
N ARG A 244 5.36 -0.87 8.87
CA ARG A 244 4.79 -2.21 8.74
C ARG A 244 5.87 -3.31 8.71
N HIS A 245 6.99 -3.04 8.07
CA HIS A 245 8.12 -3.97 8.06
C HIS A 245 8.77 -4.07 9.43
N SER A 246 8.96 -2.94 10.14
CA SER A 246 9.46 -2.93 11.51
C SER A 246 8.52 -3.67 12.47
N PHE A 247 7.20 -3.49 12.34
CA PHE A 247 6.22 -4.29 13.08
C PHE A 247 6.43 -5.79 12.90
N ALA A 248 6.55 -6.24 11.63
CA ALA A 248 6.75 -7.66 11.34
C ALA A 248 8.09 -8.20 11.88
N THR A 249 9.16 -7.42 11.73
CA THR A 249 10.50 -7.79 12.18
C THR A 249 10.56 -7.90 13.70
N HIS A 250 10.03 -6.91 14.43
CA HIS A 250 10.04 -6.94 15.91
C HIS A 250 9.20 -8.08 16.48
N LEU A 251 8.04 -8.39 15.87
CA LEU A 251 7.28 -9.57 16.28
C LEU A 251 8.10 -10.86 16.06
N LEU A 252 8.80 -10.98 14.93
CA LEU A 252 9.63 -12.15 14.63
C LEU A 252 10.81 -12.26 15.58
N GLU A 253 11.52 -11.16 15.84
CA GLU A 253 12.66 -11.10 16.78
C GLU A 253 12.25 -11.44 18.21
N ASN A 254 11.03 -11.08 18.61
CA ASN A 254 10.46 -11.42 19.91
C ASN A 254 9.85 -12.83 19.97
N GLY A 255 9.92 -13.60 18.89
CA GLY A 255 9.58 -15.02 18.88
C GLY A 255 8.19 -15.38 18.37
N ALA A 256 7.47 -14.43 17.74
CA ALA A 256 6.23 -14.75 17.04
C ALA A 256 6.53 -15.60 15.78
N ASP A 257 5.71 -16.61 15.53
CA ASP A 257 5.85 -17.43 14.33
C ASP A 257 5.41 -16.69 13.05
N LEU A 258 5.96 -17.10 11.90
CA LEU A 258 5.70 -16.46 10.62
C LEU A 258 4.22 -16.50 10.20
N ARG A 259 3.48 -17.55 10.57
CA ARG A 259 2.07 -17.70 10.22
C ARG A 259 1.23 -16.66 10.97
N THR A 260 1.48 -16.50 12.26
CA THR A 260 0.86 -15.45 13.08
C THR A 260 1.12 -14.06 12.51
N ILE A 261 2.38 -13.77 12.12
CA ILE A 261 2.73 -12.48 11.51
C ILE A 261 2.01 -12.29 10.17
N GLN A 262 1.91 -13.32 9.34
CA GLN A 262 1.19 -13.26 8.07
C GLN A 262 -0.31 -13.01 8.28
N GLN A 263 -0.93 -13.61 9.29
CA GLN A 263 -2.34 -13.38 9.65
C GLN A 263 -2.55 -11.94 10.12
N LEU A 264 -1.74 -11.43 11.04
CA LEU A 264 -1.79 -10.03 11.50
C LEU A 264 -1.66 -9.04 10.34
N LEU A 265 -0.76 -9.32 9.41
CA LEU A 265 -0.55 -8.48 8.23
C LEU A 265 -1.63 -8.66 7.16
N GLY A 266 -2.43 -9.71 7.18
CA GLY A 266 -3.43 -10.00 6.15
C GLY A 266 -2.77 -10.31 4.80
N HIS A 267 -1.84 -11.26 4.79
CA HIS A 267 -1.32 -11.85 3.56
C HIS A 267 -2.31 -12.91 3.05
N GLU A 268 -2.64 -12.84 1.77
CA GLU A 268 -3.64 -13.68 1.11
C GLU A 268 -3.20 -15.15 1.11
N SER A 269 -3.65 -15.91 2.06
CA SER A 269 -3.79 -17.37 1.91
C SER A 269 -4.37 -18.04 3.17
N ILE A 270 -5.60 -17.75 3.53
CA ILE A 270 -6.41 -18.74 4.27
C ILE A 270 -7.88 -18.32 4.08
N THR A 271 -8.63 -19.14 3.35
CA THR A 271 -10.10 -19.23 3.40
C THR A 271 -10.48 -19.68 4.82
N THR A 272 -10.85 -18.73 5.69
CA THR A 272 -11.39 -19.05 7.00
C THR A 272 -12.90 -18.85 6.99
N THR A 273 -13.59 -19.94 7.22
CA THR A 273 -15.02 -20.00 7.50
C THR A 273 -15.30 -19.26 8.82
N GLU A 274 -16.40 -18.54 8.92
CA GLU A 274 -16.78 -17.65 10.04
C GLU A 274 -16.66 -18.26 11.46
N ILE A 275 -16.74 -19.58 11.58
CA ILE A 275 -16.70 -20.31 12.86
C ILE A 275 -15.32 -20.23 13.56
N TYR A 276 -14.25 -20.05 12.81
CA TYR A 276 -12.87 -19.95 13.36
C TYR A 276 -12.44 -18.51 13.71
N MET A 277 -13.21 -17.50 13.30
CA MET A 277 -12.82 -16.11 13.49
C MET A 277 -12.63 -15.71 14.97
N HIS A 278 -13.45 -16.23 15.87
CA HIS A 278 -13.37 -15.88 17.31
C HIS A 278 -12.14 -16.50 18.00
N LEU A 279 -11.79 -17.73 17.66
CA LEU A 279 -10.62 -18.40 18.22
C LEU A 279 -9.31 -17.80 17.67
N ASP A 280 -9.27 -17.52 16.37
CA ASP A 280 -8.13 -16.86 15.73
C ASP A 280 -7.88 -15.43 16.28
N ASN A 281 -8.94 -14.68 16.54
CA ASN A 281 -8.83 -13.30 17.06
C ASN A 281 -8.26 -13.26 18.48
N LYS A 282 -8.66 -14.17 19.37
CA LYS A 282 -8.10 -14.24 20.72
C LYS A 282 -6.62 -14.59 20.67
N TYR A 283 -6.25 -15.60 19.87
CA TYR A 283 -4.86 -15.99 19.65
C TYR A 283 -4.01 -14.84 19.09
N LEU A 284 -4.52 -14.10 18.10
CA LEU A 284 -3.82 -12.95 17.51
C LEU A 284 -3.65 -11.80 18.52
N SER A 285 -4.64 -11.57 19.40
CA SER A 285 -4.54 -10.59 20.48
C SER A 285 -3.49 -10.98 21.51
N GLU A 286 -3.47 -12.26 21.91
CA GLU A 286 -2.46 -12.80 22.83
C GLU A 286 -1.06 -12.71 22.23
N ALA A 287 -0.91 -13.04 20.95
CA ALA A 287 0.35 -12.92 20.23
C ALA A 287 0.82 -11.46 20.13
N LEU A 288 -0.07 -10.51 19.81
CA LEU A 288 0.28 -9.10 19.80
C LEU A 288 0.76 -8.66 21.19
N ASN A 289 -0.01 -8.94 22.24
CA ASN A 289 0.31 -8.56 23.61
C ASN A 289 1.63 -9.17 24.12
N LYS A 290 1.95 -10.40 23.69
CA LYS A 290 3.16 -11.11 24.11
C LYS A 290 4.42 -10.65 23.37
N PHE A 291 4.30 -10.36 22.08
CA PHE A 291 5.45 -10.21 21.20
C PHE A 291 5.65 -8.78 20.66
N HIS A 292 4.63 -7.92 20.74
CA HIS A 292 4.78 -6.55 20.26
C HIS A 292 5.24 -5.60 21.35
N PRO A 293 6.30 -4.79 21.14
CA PRO A 293 6.89 -3.96 22.19
C PRO A 293 5.99 -2.84 22.73
N ARG A 294 4.93 -2.49 21.98
CA ARG A 294 3.97 -1.40 22.32
C ARG A 294 2.52 -1.90 22.38
N ALA A 295 2.29 -3.13 22.76
CA ALA A 295 0.97 -3.70 22.94
C ALA A 295 0.20 -3.11 24.12
#